data_021d26dee1648ec6c07e25da9685f885
#
_entry.id   021d26dee1648ec6c07e25da9685f885
#
_cell.length_a   1.000
_cell.length_b   1.000
_cell.length_c   1.000
_cell.angle_alpha   90.00
_cell.angle_beta   90.00
_cell.angle_gamma   90.00
#
_symmetry.space_group_name_H-M   'P 1'
#
loop_
_entity.id
_entity.type
_entity.pdbx_description
1 polymer ?
#
loop_
_entity_poly.entity_id
_entity_poly.type
_entity_poly.pdbx_seq_one_letter_code
_entity_poly.pdbx_strand_id
1 'polypeptide(L)' 'KPAALNLKDAYAILNVSSKATDAEIKRAYRRLLSQHHPDKLVSKGLPEEMMKIATDRTHEIRQAYEKIKEVRDF' A
#
# COMPACT_ATOMS: atom_id res chain seq x y z
N LYS A 1 -7.32 -20.09 -0.07
CA LYS A 1 -6.49 -19.17 0.69
C LYS A 1 -5.37 -18.61 -0.17
N PRO A 2 -5.24 -17.32 -0.21
CA PRO A 2 -4.18 -16.72 -0.99
C PRO A 2 -2.82 -17.07 -0.43
N ALA A 3 -1.88 -17.26 -1.31
CA ALA A 3 -0.52 -17.49 -0.92
C ALA A 3 0.04 -16.22 -0.29
N ALA A 4 1.15 -16.38 0.40
CA ALA A 4 1.84 -15.21 0.91
C ALA A 4 2.17 -14.26 -0.24
N LEU A 5 2.10 -12.99 0.05
CA LEU A 5 2.40 -11.97 -0.95
C LEU A 5 3.86 -12.12 -1.37
N ASN A 6 4.10 -12.26 -2.68
CA ASN A 6 5.47 -12.35 -3.14
C ASN A 6 6.04 -10.96 -3.39
N LEU A 7 7.36 -10.89 -3.47
CA LEU A 7 8.05 -9.60 -3.59
C LEU A 7 7.67 -8.85 -4.86
N LYS A 8 7.51 -9.57 -5.95
CA LYS A 8 7.13 -8.95 -7.21
C LYS A 8 5.77 -8.26 -7.11
N ASP A 9 4.82 -8.94 -6.47
CA ASP A 9 3.49 -8.38 -6.26
C ASP A 9 3.56 -7.17 -5.34
N ALA A 10 4.42 -7.23 -4.33
CA ALA A 10 4.57 -6.12 -3.40
C ALA A 10 5.02 -4.86 -4.13
N TYR A 11 5.99 -4.99 -5.01
CA TYR A 11 6.45 -3.85 -5.80
C TYR A 11 5.33 -3.32 -6.71
N ALA A 12 4.56 -4.22 -7.29
CA ALA A 12 3.45 -3.83 -8.16
C ALA A 12 2.37 -3.06 -7.38
N ILE A 13 2.08 -3.52 -6.17
CA ILE A 13 1.08 -2.87 -5.33
C ILE A 13 1.50 -1.43 -4.99
N LEU A 14 2.78 -1.24 -4.71
CA LEU A 14 3.31 0.09 -4.42
C LEU A 14 3.57 0.90 -5.70
N ASN A 15 3.40 0.26 -6.85
CA ASN A 15 3.62 0.90 -8.14
C ASN A 15 5.05 1.44 -8.27
N VAL A 16 6.01 0.63 -7.86
CA VAL A 16 7.43 0.98 -7.95
C VAL A 16 8.18 -0.16 -8.62
N SER A 17 9.36 0.15 -9.14
CA SER A 17 10.23 -0.84 -9.75
C SER A 17 10.92 -1.65 -8.65
N SER A 18 11.25 -2.89 -8.98
CA SER A 18 12.05 -3.72 -8.07
C SER A 18 13.45 -3.13 -7.86
N LYS A 19 13.84 -2.22 -8.73
CA LYS A 19 15.14 -1.52 -8.64
C LYS A 19 15.03 -0.17 -7.96
N ALA A 20 13.84 0.19 -7.49
CA ALA A 20 13.65 1.47 -6.81
C ALA A 20 14.48 1.52 -5.54
N THR A 21 14.92 2.72 -5.18
CA THR A 21 15.66 2.91 -3.94
C THR A 21 14.73 2.81 -2.75
N ASP A 22 15.30 2.61 -1.56
CA ASP A 22 14.49 2.56 -0.34
C ASP A 22 13.72 3.87 -0.14
N ALA A 23 14.35 4.99 -0.46
CA ALA A 23 13.69 6.30 -0.35
C ALA A 23 12.49 6.40 -1.29
N GLU A 24 12.64 5.89 -2.51
CA GLU A 24 11.54 5.88 -3.46
C GLU A 24 10.39 5.01 -2.99
N ILE A 25 10.70 3.88 -2.40
CA ILE A 25 9.69 2.95 -1.89
C ILE A 25 8.93 3.60 -0.74
N LYS A 26 9.65 4.24 0.18
CA LYS A 26 9.02 4.92 1.31
C LYS A 26 8.12 6.06 0.83
N ARG A 27 8.56 6.79 -0.17
CA ARG A 27 7.77 7.89 -0.74
C ARG A 27 6.50 7.37 -1.38
N ALA A 28 6.62 6.29 -2.17
CA ALA A 28 5.45 5.69 -2.81
C ALA A 28 4.45 5.20 -1.78
N TYR A 29 4.94 4.57 -0.73
CA TYR A 29 4.10 4.08 0.35
C TYR A 29 3.30 5.22 0.98
N ARG A 30 3.98 6.31 1.34
CA ARG A 30 3.31 7.44 1.97
C ARG A 30 2.31 8.10 1.03
N ARG A 31 2.66 8.20 -0.26
CA ARG A 31 1.75 8.78 -1.24
C ARG A 31 0.47 7.95 -1.36
N LEU A 32 0.63 6.63 -1.46
CA LEU A 32 -0.52 5.75 -1.58
C LEU A 32 -1.41 5.79 -0.35
N LEU A 33 -0.81 5.80 0.83
CA LEU A 33 -1.59 5.91 2.06
C LEU A 33 -2.36 7.22 2.10
N SER A 34 -1.73 8.30 1.67
CA SER A 34 -2.38 9.60 1.63
C SER A 34 -3.58 9.60 0.70
N GLN A 35 -3.47 8.90 -0.44
CA GLN A 35 -4.55 8.86 -1.43
C GLN A 35 -5.70 7.96 -1.00
N HIS A 36 -5.42 6.92 -0.24
CA HIS A 36 -6.42 5.90 0.09
C HIS A 36 -6.79 5.84 1.56
N HIS A 37 -6.35 6.80 2.34
CA HIS A 37 -6.58 6.78 3.78
C HIS A 37 -8.07 6.96 4.08
N PRO A 38 -8.68 6.08 4.90
CA PRO A 38 -10.11 6.15 5.18
C PRO A 38 -10.57 7.49 5.79
N ASP A 39 -9.74 8.10 6.62
CA ASP A 39 -10.09 9.36 7.26
C ASP A 39 -10.38 10.46 6.23
N LYS A 40 -9.60 10.49 5.16
CA LYS A 40 -9.82 11.48 4.10
C LYS A 40 -11.10 11.21 3.35
N LEU A 41 -11.44 9.95 3.19
CA LEU A 41 -12.65 9.56 2.47
C LEU A 41 -13.89 9.85 3.29
N VAL A 42 -13.80 9.69 4.61
CA VAL A 42 -14.90 10.02 5.50
C VAL A 42 -15.26 11.50 5.36
N SER A 43 -14.26 12.37 5.34
CA SER A 43 -14.52 13.80 5.23
C SER A 43 -15.14 14.19 3.90
N LYS A 44 -15.06 13.32 2.89
CA LYS A 44 -15.70 13.54 1.61
C LYS A 44 -17.12 12.99 1.54
N GLY A 45 -17.57 12.36 2.61
CA GLY A 45 -18.92 11.83 2.68
C GLY A 45 -19.17 10.65 1.77
N LEU A 46 -18.17 9.81 1.53
CA LEU A 46 -18.32 8.66 0.67
C LEU A 46 -19.16 7.57 1.33
N PRO A 47 -19.85 6.75 0.51
CA PRO A 47 -20.62 5.64 1.03
C PRO A 47 -19.73 4.64 1.80
N GLU A 48 -20.37 3.91 2.72
CA GLU A 48 -19.66 2.95 3.53
C GLU A 48 -18.94 1.89 2.69
N GLU A 49 -19.56 1.46 1.60
CA GLU A 49 -18.95 0.48 0.71
C GLU A 49 -17.64 0.97 0.12
N MET A 50 -17.60 2.25 -0.26
CA MET A 50 -16.39 2.84 -0.80
C MET A 50 -15.31 2.95 0.26
N MET A 51 -15.70 3.22 1.49
CA MET A 51 -14.77 3.30 2.59
C MET A 51 -14.15 1.94 2.89
N LYS A 52 -14.94 0.88 2.76
CA LYS A 52 -14.43 -0.47 2.96
C LYS A 52 -13.38 -0.82 1.92
N ILE A 53 -13.65 -0.46 0.66
CA ILE A 53 -12.69 -0.70 -0.42
C ILE A 53 -11.39 0.04 -0.15
N ALA A 54 -11.49 1.28 0.32
CA ALA A 54 -10.30 2.09 0.63
C ALA A 54 -9.51 1.48 1.78
N THR A 55 -10.21 0.94 2.79
CA THR A 55 -9.55 0.29 3.92
C THR A 55 -8.82 -0.96 3.47
N ASP A 56 -9.45 -1.76 2.60
CA ASP A 56 -8.82 -2.97 2.07
C ASP A 56 -7.58 -2.61 1.26
N ARG A 57 -7.66 -1.56 0.45
CA ARG A 57 -6.53 -1.11 -0.35
C ARG A 57 -5.37 -0.65 0.54
N THR A 58 -5.69 0.10 1.59
CA THR A 58 -4.70 0.54 2.56
C THR A 58 -4.00 -0.66 3.20
N HIS A 59 -4.77 -1.69 3.51
CA HIS A 59 -4.23 -2.91 4.11
C HIS A 59 -3.24 -3.60 3.17
N GLU A 60 -3.60 -3.71 1.89
CA GLU A 60 -2.71 -4.29 0.88
C GLU A 60 -1.41 -3.51 0.76
N ILE A 61 -1.53 -2.19 0.74
CA ILE A 61 -0.37 -1.31 0.63
C ILE A 61 0.58 -1.53 1.80
N ARG A 62 0.04 -1.63 3.00
CA ARG A 62 0.85 -1.85 4.19
C ARG A 62 1.53 -3.21 4.16
N GLN A 63 0.82 -4.24 3.73
CA GLN A 63 1.40 -5.57 3.62
C GLN A 63 2.53 -5.60 2.60
N ALA A 64 2.33 -4.93 1.46
CA ALA A 64 3.34 -4.86 0.43
C ALA A 64 4.59 -4.16 0.95
N TYR A 65 4.39 -3.06 1.64
CA TYR A 65 5.51 -2.30 2.19
C TYR A 65 6.29 -3.13 3.22
N GLU A 66 5.59 -3.80 4.10
CA GLU A 66 6.24 -4.63 5.11
C GLU A 66 7.01 -5.77 4.50
N LYS A 67 6.49 -6.37 3.43
CA LYS A 67 7.20 -7.43 2.72
C LYS A 67 8.51 -6.92 2.15
N ILE A 68 8.47 -5.77 1.51
CA ILE A 68 9.67 -5.15 0.94
C ILE A 68 10.65 -4.76 2.03
N LYS A 69 10.14 -4.19 3.11
CA LYS A 69 10.95 -3.79 4.24
C LYS A 69 11.69 -4.98 4.84
N GLU A 70 11.01 -6.10 4.96
CA GLU A 70 11.59 -7.32 5.49
C GLU A 70 12.74 -7.82 4.63
N VAL A 71 12.56 -7.80 3.30
CA VAL A 71 13.57 -8.26 2.38
C VAL A 71 14.76 -7.31 2.29
N ARG A 72 14.48 -6.01 2.31
CA ARG A 72 15.53 -5.00 2.18
C ARG A 72 16.16 -4.61 3.51
N ASP A 73 15.53 -4.95 4.61
CA ASP A 73 16.05 -4.68 5.94
C ASP A 73 16.25 -3.18 6.20
N PHE A 74 15.19 -2.40 5.99
CA PHE A 74 15.26 -0.99 6.33
C PHE A 74 14.18 -0.54 7.31
#